data_5e6ccae1854d326304c67970a54d8c2a
#
_entry.id   5e6ccae1854d326304c67970a54d8c2a
#
_cell.length_a   1.000
_cell.length_b   1.000
_cell.length_c   1.000
_cell.angle_alpha   90.00
_cell.angle_beta   90.00
_cell.angle_gamma   90.00
#
_symmetry.space_group_name_H-M   'P 1'
#
loop_
_entity.id
_entity.type
_entity.pdbx_description
1 polymer ?
#
loop_
_entity_poly.entity_id
_entity_poly.type
_entity_poly.pdbx_seq_one_letter_code
_entity_poly.pdbx_strand_id
1 'polypeptide(L)'
;MDSRAKELVSIGDKLFAKKVQWDSLMQEVAEYIYPMRGDFTQTFTLGDDFSADLMDSFQVQARETLGNTIGALLRQGEWFAVKTGLDEIDEDPANARWLEYATNHFRRLVYDRRANFVRSTNEADHDWVAFGNPVLSVEESPDRAHFLFRTWHPKECAWMLNQVGKIDHNQRHMPMTARNIVKRWPKATLHQDIIDASKKDPAKEFKVRHIVLPFEEIYADDKAKRRQYKDNPFCSLYIDCEHEEVLGEGPLPVFNYIIPRWRTVSSFPQGFSPAAINSLPDVRMLQSLARILLEQGEKAVDAPMFARGEIFRDAVNRYAGGMTYVDLEADQKIQDAIMTEPTSSGLSFGMEMKQDVRNLIAEAFLLNKIMLPPQQKTAFETQARLEEYRRAILPFTGPIESE
;
A
#
# COMPACT_ATOMS: atom_id res chain seq x y z
N MET A 1 -36.14 -3.76 -10.68
CA MET A 1 -34.83 -3.07 -10.59
C MET A 1 -35.01 -1.81 -9.76
N ASP A 2 -34.21 -1.66 -8.73
CA ASP A 2 -34.24 -0.43 -7.90
C ASP A 2 -33.49 0.67 -8.66
N SER A 3 -34.19 1.72 -9.10
CA SER A 3 -33.59 2.81 -9.88
C SER A 3 -32.41 3.47 -9.14
N ARG A 4 -32.42 3.42 -7.81
CA ARG A 4 -31.37 3.93 -6.94
C ARG A 4 -30.11 3.06 -6.98
N ALA A 5 -30.26 1.73 -6.97
CA ALA A 5 -29.11 0.83 -7.08
C ALA A 5 -28.34 1.08 -8.37
N LYS A 6 -29.07 1.24 -9.49
CA LYS A 6 -28.48 1.55 -10.79
C LYS A 6 -27.75 2.89 -10.81
N GLU A 7 -28.33 3.93 -10.21
CA GLU A 7 -27.71 5.25 -10.10
C GLU A 7 -26.41 5.20 -9.29
N LEU A 8 -26.43 4.55 -8.13
CA LEU A 8 -25.26 4.41 -7.27
C LEU A 8 -24.14 3.58 -7.92
N VAL A 9 -24.49 2.51 -8.65
CA VAL A 9 -23.52 1.74 -9.43
C VAL A 9 -22.90 2.62 -10.51
N SER A 10 -23.71 3.40 -11.25
CA SER A 10 -23.21 4.32 -12.28
C SER A 10 -22.28 5.41 -11.70
N ILE A 11 -22.62 5.98 -10.55
CA ILE A 11 -21.75 6.94 -9.85
C ILE A 11 -20.39 6.29 -9.53
N GLY A 12 -20.41 5.09 -8.97
CA GLY A 12 -19.21 4.35 -8.66
C GLY A 12 -18.36 4.05 -9.87
N ASP A 13 -18.95 3.62 -10.97
CA ASP A 13 -18.21 3.34 -12.21
C ASP A 13 -17.50 4.60 -12.72
N LYS A 14 -18.12 5.77 -12.61
CA LYS A 14 -17.48 7.05 -12.93
C LYS A 14 -16.32 7.37 -11.98
N LEU A 15 -16.45 7.06 -10.69
CA LEU A 15 -15.38 7.27 -9.72
C LEU A 15 -14.18 6.36 -10.00
N PHE A 16 -14.42 5.08 -10.26
CA PHE A 16 -13.35 4.14 -10.63
C PHE A 16 -12.71 4.52 -11.97
N ALA A 17 -13.46 4.96 -12.95
CA ALA A 17 -12.92 5.44 -14.21
C ALA A 17 -12.02 6.68 -14.07
N LYS A 18 -12.36 7.60 -13.17
CA LYS A 18 -11.54 8.80 -12.92
C LYS A 18 -10.18 8.49 -12.28
N LYS A 19 -10.05 7.41 -11.52
CA LYS A 19 -8.80 7.06 -10.83
C LYS A 19 -7.86 6.16 -11.63
N VAL A 20 -8.22 5.71 -12.83
CA VAL A 20 -7.42 4.76 -13.63
C VAL A 20 -5.97 5.22 -13.82
N GLN A 21 -5.74 6.51 -14.07
CA GLN A 21 -4.39 7.04 -14.22
C GLN A 21 -3.60 7.03 -12.91
N TRP A 22 -4.28 7.30 -11.79
CA TRP A 22 -3.68 7.17 -10.47
C TRP A 22 -3.34 5.70 -10.19
N ASP A 23 -4.23 4.76 -10.51
CA ASP A 23 -3.97 3.31 -10.36
C ASP A 23 -2.75 2.87 -11.20
N SER A 24 -2.59 3.41 -12.41
CA SER A 24 -1.41 3.12 -13.25
C SER A 24 -0.11 3.63 -12.64
N LEU A 25 -0.12 4.83 -12.06
CA LEU A 25 1.05 5.35 -11.33
C LEU A 25 1.34 4.51 -10.07
N MET A 26 0.29 4.12 -9.33
CA MET A 26 0.45 3.29 -8.13
C MET A 26 0.91 1.87 -8.46
N GLN A 27 0.56 1.35 -9.64
CA GLN A 27 1.10 0.09 -10.15
C GLN A 27 2.62 0.18 -10.29
N GLU A 28 3.13 1.22 -10.92
CA GLU A 28 4.57 1.41 -11.08
C GLU A 28 5.27 1.59 -9.71
N VAL A 29 4.69 2.40 -8.83
CA VAL A 29 5.20 2.55 -7.46
C VAL A 29 5.24 1.19 -6.74
N ALA A 30 4.20 0.39 -6.90
CA ALA A 30 4.14 -0.93 -6.27
C ALA A 30 5.21 -1.87 -6.83
N GLU A 31 5.39 -1.97 -8.14
CA GLU A 31 6.38 -2.83 -8.77
C GLU A 31 7.80 -2.57 -8.26
N TYR A 32 8.15 -1.31 -8.02
CA TYR A 32 9.49 -0.96 -7.55
C TYR A 32 9.63 -0.92 -6.03
N ILE A 33 8.60 -0.46 -5.30
CA ILE A 33 8.71 -0.09 -3.87
C ILE A 33 7.93 -1.05 -2.96
N TYR A 34 6.78 -1.57 -3.43
CA TYR A 34 5.94 -2.49 -2.66
C TYR A 34 5.41 -3.66 -3.53
N PRO A 35 6.27 -4.57 -3.99
CA PRO A 35 5.90 -5.60 -4.98
C PRO A 35 4.70 -6.45 -4.59
N MET A 36 4.55 -6.80 -3.33
CA MET A 36 3.41 -7.60 -2.84
C MET A 36 2.04 -6.91 -3.00
N ARG A 37 2.00 -5.61 -3.30
CA ARG A 37 0.81 -4.80 -3.58
C ARG A 37 0.72 -4.36 -5.04
N GLY A 38 1.50 -4.97 -5.94
CA GLY A 38 1.60 -4.60 -7.36
C GLY A 38 0.45 -5.11 -8.23
N ASP A 39 -0.76 -5.17 -7.70
CA ASP A 39 -1.94 -5.68 -8.40
C ASP A 39 -2.98 -4.60 -8.73
N PHE A 40 -2.56 -3.33 -8.90
CA PHE A 40 -3.48 -2.24 -9.27
C PHE A 40 -4.08 -2.41 -10.67
N THR A 41 -3.25 -2.66 -11.66
CA THR A 41 -3.68 -2.84 -13.07
C THR A 41 -3.46 -4.28 -13.56
N GLN A 42 -2.68 -5.06 -12.84
CA GLN A 42 -2.41 -6.47 -13.10
C GLN A 42 -3.18 -7.33 -12.10
N THR A 43 -3.28 -8.62 -12.39
CA THR A 43 -3.84 -9.60 -11.46
C THR A 43 -2.76 -10.62 -11.17
N PHE A 44 -2.36 -10.71 -9.91
CA PHE A 44 -1.44 -11.74 -9.47
C PHE A 44 -2.19 -13.05 -9.19
N THR A 45 -1.53 -14.15 -9.51
CA THR A 45 -1.96 -15.48 -9.11
C THR A 45 -1.18 -15.97 -7.90
N LEU A 46 -1.75 -16.91 -7.17
CA LEU A 46 -1.07 -17.47 -6.00
C LEU A 46 0.20 -18.22 -6.45
N GLY A 47 1.36 -17.76 -5.98
CA GLY A 47 2.65 -18.34 -6.32
C GLY A 47 3.47 -17.53 -7.35
N ASP A 48 2.94 -16.41 -7.84
CA ASP A 48 3.72 -15.49 -8.67
C ASP A 48 4.90 -14.88 -7.88
N ASP A 49 6.02 -14.71 -8.54
CA ASP A 49 7.17 -14.00 -7.99
C ASP A 49 7.00 -12.49 -8.16
N PHE A 50 6.68 -11.82 -7.07
CA PHE A 50 6.45 -10.37 -7.05
C PHE A 50 7.72 -9.54 -7.25
N SER A 51 8.90 -10.15 -7.17
CA SER A 51 10.19 -9.46 -7.18
C SER A 51 11.08 -9.83 -8.37
N ALA A 52 10.58 -10.62 -9.31
CA ALA A 52 11.35 -11.15 -10.44
C ALA A 52 12.10 -10.07 -11.24
N ASP A 53 11.52 -8.89 -11.39
CA ASP A 53 12.10 -7.79 -12.17
C ASP A 53 13.01 -6.86 -11.35
N LEU A 54 13.15 -7.08 -10.03
CA LEU A 54 13.96 -6.24 -9.15
C LEU A 54 15.42 -6.72 -9.12
N MET A 55 16.34 -5.84 -9.54
CA MET A 55 17.78 -6.05 -9.47
C MET A 55 18.38 -5.57 -8.14
N ASP A 56 17.71 -4.67 -7.45
CA ASP A 56 18.13 -4.13 -6.16
C ASP A 56 16.92 -3.96 -5.26
N SER A 57 16.99 -4.43 -4.02
CA SER A 57 15.89 -4.42 -3.05
C SER A 57 15.95 -3.27 -2.04
N PHE A 58 16.90 -2.34 -2.18
CA PHE A 58 17.15 -1.29 -1.20
C PHE A 58 15.91 -0.44 -0.90
N GLN A 59 15.18 -0.01 -1.94
CA GLN A 59 13.98 0.80 -1.82
C GLN A 59 12.83 0.06 -1.12
N VAL A 60 12.72 -1.25 -1.29
CA VAL A 60 11.72 -2.09 -0.60
C VAL A 60 12.00 -2.10 0.90
N GLN A 61 13.28 -2.29 1.29
CA GLN A 61 13.71 -2.25 2.69
C GLN A 61 13.55 -0.84 3.29
N ALA A 62 13.83 0.21 2.51
CA ALA A 62 13.66 1.59 2.92
C ALA A 62 12.19 1.90 3.27
N ARG A 63 11.27 1.51 2.40
CA ARG A 63 9.82 1.63 2.64
C ARG A 63 9.39 0.84 3.88
N GLU A 64 9.86 -0.39 4.03
CA GLU A 64 9.51 -1.24 5.17
C GLU A 64 9.99 -0.62 6.49
N THR A 65 11.21 -0.13 6.53
CA THR A 65 11.78 0.54 7.71
C THR A 65 10.97 1.78 8.08
N LEU A 66 10.61 2.63 7.10
CA LEU A 66 9.80 3.81 7.35
C LEU A 66 8.40 3.45 7.84
N GLY A 67 7.72 2.46 7.22
CA GLY A 67 6.39 2.01 7.62
C GLY A 67 6.35 1.50 9.07
N ASN A 68 7.30 0.64 9.43
CA ASN A 68 7.43 0.13 10.80
C ASN A 68 7.69 1.25 11.80
N THR A 69 8.51 2.24 11.42
CA THR A 69 8.86 3.37 12.29
C THR A 69 7.67 4.30 12.53
N ILE A 70 6.93 4.64 11.48
CA ILE A 70 5.72 5.47 11.59
C ILE A 70 4.69 4.78 12.48
N GLY A 71 4.44 3.49 12.26
CA GLY A 71 3.55 2.71 13.10
C GLY A 71 3.93 2.73 14.58
N ALA A 72 5.21 2.56 14.87
CA ALA A 72 5.72 2.61 16.24
C ALA A 72 5.58 4.00 16.87
N LEU A 73 5.74 5.07 16.11
CA LEU A 73 5.63 6.45 16.61
C LEU A 73 4.19 6.88 16.87
N LEU A 74 3.29 6.60 15.91
CA LEU A 74 1.89 7.00 16.03
C LEU A 74 1.17 6.30 17.18
N ARG A 75 1.58 5.08 17.49
CA ARG A 75 0.91 4.22 18.48
C ARG A 75 1.83 3.86 19.66
N GLN A 76 2.69 4.80 20.06
CA GLN A 76 3.60 4.61 21.19
C GLN A 76 2.86 4.80 22.53
N GLY A 77 2.87 3.77 23.36
CA GLY A 77 2.33 3.85 24.72
C GLY A 77 0.84 4.12 24.77
N GLU A 78 0.44 5.07 25.61
CA GLU A 78 -0.95 5.50 25.75
C GLU A 78 -1.29 6.65 24.79
N TRP A 79 -1.35 6.33 23.49
CA TRP A 79 -1.43 7.30 22.39
C TRP A 79 -2.77 8.04 22.27
N PHE A 80 -3.82 7.62 22.97
CA PHE A 80 -5.10 8.35 23.02
C PHE A 80 -5.73 8.35 24.40
N ALA A 81 -6.52 9.38 24.67
CA ALA A 81 -7.36 9.50 25.86
C ALA A 81 -8.73 10.05 25.47
N VAL A 82 -9.77 9.59 26.15
CA VAL A 82 -11.13 10.12 26.00
C VAL A 82 -11.23 11.39 26.85
N LYS A 83 -11.61 12.51 26.20
CA LYS A 83 -11.83 13.81 26.82
C LYS A 83 -13.09 14.43 26.28
N THR A 84 -13.72 15.32 27.05
CA THR A 84 -14.89 16.07 26.62
C THR A 84 -14.53 17.29 25.76
N GLY A 85 -13.31 17.76 25.86
CA GLY A 85 -12.83 18.99 25.23
C GLY A 85 -13.23 20.27 26.00
N LEU A 86 -13.80 20.12 27.18
CA LEU A 86 -14.13 21.21 28.11
C LEU A 86 -13.28 21.04 29.37
N ASP A 87 -12.32 21.92 29.56
CA ASP A 87 -11.36 21.83 30.68
C ASP A 87 -12.04 21.78 32.04
N GLU A 88 -13.12 22.56 32.23
CA GLU A 88 -13.90 22.57 33.48
C GLU A 88 -14.49 21.19 33.83
N ILE A 89 -14.85 20.39 32.82
CA ILE A 89 -15.43 19.05 33.01
C ILE A 89 -14.30 18.04 33.15
N ASP A 90 -13.24 18.18 32.36
CA ASP A 90 -12.15 17.21 32.31
C ASP A 90 -11.26 17.27 33.57
N GLU A 91 -11.20 18.43 34.25
CA GLU A 91 -10.44 18.65 35.48
C GLU A 91 -11.22 18.28 36.76
N ASP A 92 -12.55 18.15 36.70
CA ASP A 92 -13.35 17.70 37.86
C ASP A 92 -12.97 16.26 38.25
N PRO A 93 -12.59 16.00 39.53
CA PRO A 93 -12.09 14.70 39.95
C PRO A 93 -13.04 13.50 39.73
N ALA A 94 -14.35 13.73 39.74
CA ALA A 94 -15.33 12.66 39.48
C ALA A 94 -15.38 12.31 37.99
N ASN A 95 -15.41 13.33 37.15
CA ASN A 95 -15.42 13.17 35.70
C ASN A 95 -14.08 12.62 35.17
N ALA A 96 -12.97 13.10 35.69
CA ALA A 96 -11.63 12.61 35.34
C ALA A 96 -11.48 11.10 35.56
N ARG A 97 -11.97 10.57 36.68
CA ARG A 97 -11.99 9.11 36.95
C ARG A 97 -12.85 8.34 35.95
N TRP A 98 -13.99 8.89 35.60
CA TRP A 98 -14.86 8.26 34.60
C TRP A 98 -14.23 8.26 33.20
N LEU A 99 -13.61 9.37 32.82
CA LEU A 99 -12.91 9.50 31.54
C LEU A 99 -11.69 8.56 31.46
N GLU A 100 -10.97 8.41 32.56
CA GLU A 100 -9.87 7.42 32.64
C GLU A 100 -10.41 5.99 32.51
N TYR A 101 -11.49 5.66 33.21
CA TYR A 101 -12.15 4.36 33.06
C TYR A 101 -12.61 4.12 31.61
N ALA A 102 -13.27 5.10 30.99
CA ALA A 102 -13.68 5.05 29.60
C ALA A 102 -12.50 4.85 28.66
N THR A 103 -11.42 5.60 28.85
CA THR A 103 -10.17 5.47 28.09
C THR A 103 -9.61 4.06 28.16
N ASN A 104 -9.48 3.51 29.37
CA ASN A 104 -8.97 2.16 29.58
C ASN A 104 -9.88 1.09 28.98
N HIS A 105 -11.20 1.30 29.02
CA HIS A 105 -12.16 0.40 28.41
C HIS A 105 -12.04 0.41 26.87
N PHE A 106 -12.00 1.58 26.25
CA PHE A 106 -11.80 1.71 24.81
C PHE A 106 -10.46 1.12 24.36
N ARG A 107 -9.37 1.33 25.10
CA ARG A 107 -8.08 0.69 24.80
C ARG A 107 -8.18 -0.82 24.76
N ARG A 108 -8.88 -1.43 25.73
CA ARG A 108 -9.09 -2.89 25.74
C ARG A 108 -9.91 -3.36 24.54
N LEU A 109 -10.92 -2.61 24.11
CA LEU A 109 -11.74 -2.94 22.93
C LEU A 109 -10.93 -2.83 21.63
N VAL A 110 -10.13 -1.79 21.48
CA VAL A 110 -9.28 -1.58 20.29
C VAL A 110 -8.20 -2.64 20.18
N TYR A 111 -7.53 -2.98 21.30
CA TYR A 111 -6.46 -3.97 21.35
C TYR A 111 -6.93 -5.42 21.60
N ASP A 112 -8.25 -5.68 21.58
CA ASP A 112 -8.74 -7.06 21.59
C ASP A 112 -8.16 -7.83 20.38
N ARG A 113 -7.66 -9.05 20.63
CA ARG A 113 -7.08 -9.89 19.58
C ARG A 113 -8.03 -10.14 18.40
N ARG A 114 -9.34 -10.18 18.67
CA ARG A 114 -10.38 -10.39 17.66
C ARG A 114 -10.64 -9.15 16.81
N ALA A 115 -10.26 -7.96 17.30
CA ALA A 115 -10.44 -6.70 16.60
C ALA A 115 -9.50 -6.52 15.41
N ASN A 116 -8.39 -7.26 15.33
CA ASN A 116 -7.34 -7.18 14.28
C ASN A 116 -6.68 -5.79 14.16
N PHE A 117 -6.76 -4.93 15.16
CA PHE A 117 -6.28 -3.56 15.11
C PHE A 117 -4.80 -3.47 14.71
N VAL A 118 -3.93 -4.16 15.45
CA VAL A 118 -2.47 -4.10 15.23
C VAL A 118 -2.09 -4.54 13.82
N ARG A 119 -2.69 -5.64 13.34
CA ARG A 119 -2.42 -6.16 12.00
C ARG A 119 -2.87 -5.19 10.93
N SER A 120 -4.11 -4.71 11.04
CA SER A 120 -4.69 -3.82 10.04
C SER A 120 -4.00 -2.47 9.99
N THR A 121 -3.65 -1.89 11.16
CA THR A 121 -2.92 -0.62 11.18
C THR A 121 -1.50 -0.75 10.67
N ASN A 122 -0.80 -1.86 10.94
CA ASN A 122 0.53 -2.11 10.38
C ASN A 122 0.48 -2.17 8.83
N GLU A 123 -0.49 -2.89 8.27
CA GLU A 123 -0.71 -2.95 6.82
C GLU A 123 -1.04 -1.55 6.25
N ALA A 124 -1.89 -0.79 6.95
CA ALA A 124 -2.24 0.59 6.57
C ALA A 124 -1.02 1.54 6.59
N ASP A 125 -0.10 1.40 7.56
CA ASP A 125 1.12 2.21 7.63
C ASP A 125 2.03 1.96 6.42
N HIS A 126 2.14 0.70 6.00
CA HIS A 126 2.91 0.35 4.81
C HIS A 126 2.25 0.86 3.52
N ASP A 127 0.93 0.76 3.40
CA ASP A 127 0.18 1.35 2.28
C ASP A 127 0.30 2.88 2.26
N TRP A 128 0.30 3.53 3.44
CA TRP A 128 0.46 4.97 3.55
C TRP A 128 1.84 5.44 3.08
N VAL A 129 2.90 4.71 3.45
CA VAL A 129 4.27 5.02 3.00
C VAL A 129 4.42 4.80 1.50
N ALA A 130 3.84 3.76 0.94
CA ALA A 130 3.97 3.46 -0.48
C ALA A 130 3.06 4.34 -1.36
N PHE A 131 1.78 4.46 -1.02
CA PHE A 131 0.77 5.05 -1.89
C PHE A 131 0.26 6.41 -1.41
N GLY A 132 0.45 6.74 -0.13
CA GLY A 132 -0.05 7.97 0.47
C GLY A 132 -1.52 7.95 0.85
N ASN A 133 -2.23 6.84 0.62
CA ASN A 133 -3.63 6.62 0.99
C ASN A 133 -3.83 5.16 1.42
N PRO A 134 -3.76 4.83 2.69
CA PRO A 134 -4.31 3.58 3.18
C PRO A 134 -5.83 3.69 3.23
N VAL A 135 -6.51 2.58 3.12
CA VAL A 135 -7.97 2.48 3.31
C VAL A 135 -8.23 1.53 4.45
N LEU A 136 -8.61 2.06 5.59
CA LEU A 136 -8.96 1.29 6.77
C LEU A 136 -10.46 1.39 7.02
N SER A 137 -11.13 0.30 7.35
CA SER A 137 -12.51 0.32 7.84
C SER A 137 -12.59 -0.13 9.28
N VAL A 138 -13.53 0.49 10.01
CA VAL A 138 -13.92 0.09 11.36
C VAL A 138 -15.37 -0.35 11.32
N GLU A 139 -15.59 -1.62 11.56
CA GLU A 139 -16.92 -2.23 11.53
C GLU A 139 -17.24 -2.85 12.89
N GLU A 140 -18.52 -2.98 13.20
CA GLU A 140 -18.97 -3.82 14.30
C GLU A 140 -18.91 -5.30 13.87
N SER A 141 -18.37 -6.17 14.72
CA SER A 141 -18.34 -7.60 14.41
C SER A 141 -19.77 -8.18 14.28
N PRO A 142 -19.96 -9.27 13.51
CA PRO A 142 -21.28 -9.86 13.31
C PRO A 142 -21.99 -10.29 14.61
N ASP A 143 -21.22 -10.63 15.65
CA ASP A 143 -21.71 -10.97 17.00
C ASP A 143 -21.90 -9.73 17.91
N ARG A 144 -21.57 -8.54 17.41
CA ARG A 144 -21.61 -7.25 18.13
C ARG A 144 -20.80 -7.22 19.42
N ALA A 145 -19.83 -8.11 19.57
CA ALA A 145 -19.04 -8.24 20.77
C ALA A 145 -17.73 -7.43 20.74
N HIS A 146 -17.25 -7.04 19.57
CA HIS A 146 -15.99 -6.30 19.40
C HIS A 146 -15.98 -5.49 18.12
N PHE A 147 -15.03 -4.58 18.01
CA PHE A 147 -14.72 -3.88 16.77
C PHE A 147 -13.95 -4.81 15.83
N LEU A 148 -14.06 -4.54 14.52
CA LEU A 148 -13.32 -5.24 13.50
C LEU A 148 -12.64 -4.20 12.59
N PHE A 149 -11.31 -4.15 12.68
CA PHE A 149 -10.48 -3.30 11.83
C PHE A 149 -10.01 -4.11 10.63
N ARG A 150 -10.09 -3.51 9.44
CA ARG A 150 -9.63 -4.14 8.18
C ARG A 150 -9.00 -3.10 7.29
N THR A 151 -7.86 -3.44 6.70
CA THR A 151 -7.23 -2.67 5.64
C THR A 151 -7.65 -3.23 4.31
N TRP A 152 -7.91 -2.34 3.36
CA TRP A 152 -8.36 -2.68 2.03
C TRP A 152 -7.37 -2.17 1.00
N HIS A 153 -7.23 -2.91 -0.10
CA HIS A 153 -6.38 -2.46 -1.18
C HIS A 153 -6.97 -1.18 -1.80
N PRO A 154 -6.18 -0.09 -1.98
CA PRO A 154 -6.70 1.16 -2.54
C PRO A 154 -7.34 1.01 -3.92
N LYS A 155 -6.94 -0.01 -4.73
CA LYS A 155 -7.58 -0.30 -6.02
C LYS A 155 -9.07 -0.62 -5.89
N GLU A 156 -9.45 -1.27 -4.79
CA GLU A 156 -10.82 -1.71 -4.55
C GLU A 156 -11.75 -0.56 -4.14
N CYS A 157 -11.19 0.60 -3.78
CA CYS A 157 -11.92 1.73 -3.22
C CYS A 157 -11.87 2.95 -4.13
N ALA A 158 -12.99 3.66 -4.20
CA ALA A 158 -13.09 4.96 -4.87
C ALA A 158 -13.96 5.88 -4.03
N TRP A 159 -13.47 7.11 -3.77
CA TRP A 159 -14.10 8.06 -2.86
C TRP A 159 -14.29 9.43 -3.45
N MET A 160 -15.16 10.22 -2.84
CA MET A 160 -15.38 11.64 -3.14
C MET A 160 -15.11 12.49 -1.92
N LEU A 161 -14.82 13.77 -2.19
CA LEU A 161 -14.67 14.81 -1.19
C LEU A 161 -15.96 15.63 -1.10
N ASN A 162 -16.32 16.02 0.12
CA ASN A 162 -17.38 16.98 0.36
C ASN A 162 -16.92 18.43 0.14
N GLN A 163 -17.80 19.39 0.39
CA GLN A 163 -17.53 20.82 0.23
C GLN A 163 -16.37 21.35 1.09
N VAL A 164 -16.06 20.67 2.19
CA VAL A 164 -15.00 21.03 3.13
C VAL A 164 -13.67 20.31 2.80
N GLY A 165 -13.69 19.43 1.79
CA GLY A 165 -12.51 18.65 1.38
C GLY A 165 -12.28 17.39 2.19
N LYS A 166 -13.26 16.95 3.01
CA LYS A 166 -13.21 15.67 3.73
C LYS A 166 -13.86 14.57 2.90
N ILE A 167 -13.38 13.34 3.08
CA ILE A 167 -13.95 12.15 2.45
C ILE A 167 -15.20 11.74 3.23
N ASP A 168 -16.35 11.70 2.57
CA ASP A 168 -17.63 11.30 3.15
C ASP A 168 -18.42 10.30 2.30
N HIS A 169 -17.93 9.99 1.10
CA HIS A 169 -18.48 8.99 0.21
C HIS A 169 -17.38 8.01 -0.22
N ASN A 170 -17.57 6.73 0.03
CA ASN A 170 -16.66 5.68 -0.43
C ASN A 170 -17.45 4.53 -1.04
N GLN A 171 -16.99 4.04 -2.18
CA GLN A 171 -17.46 2.83 -2.82
C GLN A 171 -16.34 1.81 -2.91
N ARG A 172 -16.58 0.60 -2.45
CA ARG A 172 -15.60 -0.47 -2.44
C ARG A 172 -16.09 -1.69 -3.20
N HIS A 173 -15.30 -2.17 -4.16
CA HIS A 173 -15.51 -3.47 -4.76
C HIS A 173 -15.29 -4.56 -3.71
N MET A 174 -16.26 -5.46 -3.58
CA MET A 174 -16.27 -6.55 -2.63
C MET A 174 -16.76 -7.83 -3.31
N PRO A 175 -15.93 -8.51 -4.12
CA PRO A 175 -16.33 -9.77 -4.71
C PRO A 175 -16.68 -10.75 -3.59
N MET A 176 -17.85 -11.40 -3.72
CA MET A 176 -18.34 -12.35 -2.74
C MET A 176 -18.83 -13.62 -3.39
N THR A 177 -18.55 -14.74 -2.74
CA THR A 177 -19.09 -16.02 -3.20
C THR A 177 -20.61 -16.11 -2.96
N ALA A 178 -21.33 -16.81 -3.83
CA ALA A 178 -22.77 -17.02 -3.72
C ALA A 178 -23.20 -17.50 -2.32
N ARG A 179 -22.45 -18.46 -1.75
CA ARG A 179 -22.68 -18.96 -0.38
C ARG A 179 -22.64 -17.83 0.66
N ASN A 180 -21.64 -16.95 0.57
CA ASN A 180 -21.45 -15.89 1.55
C ASN A 180 -22.55 -14.81 1.42
N ILE A 181 -23.01 -14.52 0.21
CA ILE A 181 -24.12 -13.57 -0.03
C ILE A 181 -25.38 -14.08 0.65
N VAL A 182 -25.80 -15.32 0.37
CA VAL A 182 -26.99 -15.93 0.98
C VAL A 182 -26.90 -15.99 2.50
N LYS A 183 -25.71 -16.31 3.03
CA LYS A 183 -25.50 -16.39 4.50
C LYS A 183 -25.56 -15.01 5.16
N ARG A 184 -25.04 -13.98 4.50
CA ARG A 184 -24.95 -12.62 5.07
C ARG A 184 -26.29 -11.90 5.04
N TRP A 185 -27.06 -12.08 3.97
CA TRP A 185 -28.35 -11.42 3.78
C TRP A 185 -29.51 -12.42 3.54
N PRO A 186 -29.86 -13.23 4.56
CA PRO A 186 -30.89 -14.27 4.41
C PRO A 186 -32.29 -13.74 4.19
N LYS A 187 -32.50 -12.44 4.47
CA LYS A 187 -33.81 -11.75 4.32
C LYS A 187 -33.88 -10.87 3.05
N ALA A 188 -32.80 -10.76 2.31
CA ALA A 188 -32.78 -9.97 1.08
C ALA A 188 -33.51 -10.70 -0.04
N THR A 189 -34.11 -9.92 -0.93
CA THR A 189 -34.61 -10.46 -2.21
C THR A 189 -33.40 -10.65 -3.11
N LEU A 190 -32.96 -11.90 -3.23
CA LEU A 190 -31.78 -12.23 -4.04
C LEU A 190 -32.22 -12.66 -5.44
N HIS A 191 -31.43 -12.28 -6.45
CA HIS A 191 -31.64 -12.75 -7.81
C HIS A 191 -31.52 -14.28 -7.90
N GLN A 192 -32.30 -14.87 -8.81
CA GLN A 192 -32.37 -16.33 -8.93
C GLN A 192 -31.01 -16.97 -9.25
N ASP A 193 -30.17 -16.27 -10.02
CA ASP A 193 -28.83 -16.74 -10.37
C ASP A 193 -27.93 -16.92 -9.14
N ILE A 194 -28.01 -16.04 -8.13
CA ILE A 194 -27.28 -16.15 -6.88
C ILE A 194 -27.77 -17.37 -6.06
N ILE A 195 -29.11 -17.55 -6.01
CA ILE A 195 -29.71 -18.67 -5.30
C ILE A 195 -29.31 -20.00 -5.95
N ASP A 196 -29.38 -20.07 -7.27
CA ASP A 196 -29.00 -21.26 -8.02
C ASP A 196 -27.49 -21.55 -7.91
N ALA A 197 -26.66 -20.50 -8.02
CA ALA A 197 -25.21 -20.62 -7.83
C ALA A 197 -24.89 -21.12 -6.41
N SER A 198 -25.58 -20.64 -5.38
CA SER A 198 -25.33 -21.08 -4.01
C SER A 198 -25.54 -22.59 -3.78
N LYS A 199 -26.38 -23.23 -4.64
CA LYS A 199 -26.67 -24.67 -4.59
C LYS A 199 -25.77 -25.49 -5.53
N LYS A 200 -25.47 -24.98 -6.73
CA LYS A 200 -24.73 -25.69 -7.78
C LYS A 200 -23.22 -25.45 -7.72
N ASP A 201 -22.81 -24.21 -7.48
CA ASP A 201 -21.43 -23.76 -7.39
C ASP A 201 -21.29 -22.69 -6.30
N PRO A 202 -21.22 -23.08 -5.01
CA PRO A 202 -21.17 -22.16 -3.88
C PRO A 202 -19.97 -21.21 -3.89
N ALA A 203 -18.91 -21.55 -4.64
CA ALA A 203 -17.68 -20.76 -4.75
C ALA A 203 -17.74 -19.70 -5.84
N LYS A 204 -18.78 -19.74 -6.72
CA LYS A 204 -18.95 -18.72 -7.76
C LYS A 204 -19.01 -17.33 -7.14
N GLU A 205 -18.19 -16.42 -7.63
CA GLU A 205 -18.12 -15.04 -7.15
C GLU A 205 -19.04 -14.12 -7.95
N PHE A 206 -19.64 -13.17 -7.23
CA PHE A 206 -20.46 -12.08 -7.76
C PHE A 206 -19.84 -10.74 -7.38
N LYS A 207 -20.03 -9.75 -8.24
CA LYS A 207 -19.51 -8.38 -8.04
C LYS A 207 -20.44 -7.60 -7.11
N VAL A 208 -20.16 -7.67 -5.82
CA VAL A 208 -20.84 -6.85 -4.81
C VAL A 208 -20.09 -5.56 -4.62
N ARG A 209 -20.81 -4.47 -4.37
CA ARG A 209 -20.23 -3.16 -4.03
C ARG A 209 -20.76 -2.73 -2.68
N HIS A 210 -19.85 -2.38 -1.78
CA HIS A 210 -20.16 -1.74 -0.51
C HIS A 210 -20.05 -0.23 -0.68
N ILE A 211 -21.09 0.51 -0.35
CA ILE A 211 -21.19 1.95 -0.52
C ILE A 211 -21.52 2.58 0.83
N VAL A 212 -20.73 3.57 1.23
CA VAL A 212 -21.01 4.40 2.40
C VAL A 212 -21.04 5.84 1.97
N LEU A 213 -22.11 6.54 2.29
CA LEU A 213 -22.33 7.92 1.87
C LEU A 213 -23.28 8.64 2.84
N PRO A 214 -23.35 10.00 2.77
CA PRO A 214 -24.29 10.79 3.55
C PRO A 214 -25.74 10.38 3.29
N PHE A 215 -26.53 10.29 4.35
CA PHE A 215 -27.95 9.95 4.28
C PHE A 215 -28.72 10.88 3.32
N GLU A 216 -28.37 12.16 3.33
CA GLU A 216 -29.04 13.19 2.55
C GLU A 216 -28.89 13.01 1.03
N GLU A 217 -27.82 12.36 0.57
CA GLU A 217 -27.60 12.12 -0.86
C GLU A 217 -28.61 11.14 -1.47
N ILE A 218 -29.17 10.25 -0.65
CA ILE A 218 -30.11 9.21 -1.13
C ILE A 218 -31.53 9.46 -0.64
N TYR A 219 -31.68 9.90 0.59
CA TYR A 219 -32.95 9.90 1.31
C TYR A 219 -33.37 11.30 1.78
N ALA A 220 -32.93 12.37 1.10
CA ALA A 220 -33.24 13.76 1.49
C ALA A 220 -34.75 13.98 1.73
N ASP A 221 -35.59 13.44 0.85
CA ASP A 221 -37.04 13.63 0.88
C ASP A 221 -37.80 12.51 1.58
N ASP A 222 -37.12 11.42 2.02
CA ASP A 222 -37.77 10.26 2.63
C ASP A 222 -37.86 10.40 4.15
N LYS A 223 -38.93 11.08 4.62
CA LYS A 223 -39.20 11.26 6.06
C LYS A 223 -39.39 9.93 6.80
N ALA A 224 -39.84 8.86 6.15
CA ALA A 224 -40.04 7.56 6.79
C ALA A 224 -38.68 6.88 7.04
N LYS A 225 -37.78 6.90 6.06
CA LYS A 225 -36.40 6.40 6.23
C LYS A 225 -35.60 7.22 7.26
N ARG A 226 -35.77 8.55 7.29
CA ARG A 226 -35.10 9.41 8.28
C ARG A 226 -35.50 8.99 9.71
N ARG A 227 -36.78 8.78 9.97
CA ARG A 227 -37.28 8.27 11.28
C ARG A 227 -36.76 6.85 11.58
N GLN A 228 -36.76 5.97 10.59
CA GLN A 228 -36.27 4.60 10.73
C GLN A 228 -34.79 4.57 11.09
N TYR A 229 -33.99 5.45 10.50
CA TYR A 229 -32.54 5.54 10.72
C TYR A 229 -32.15 6.45 11.90
N LYS A 230 -33.13 6.95 12.66
CA LYS A 230 -32.90 7.76 13.86
C LYS A 230 -31.94 8.93 13.62
N ASP A 231 -32.14 9.63 12.51
CA ASP A 231 -31.32 10.77 12.11
C ASP A 231 -29.78 10.50 12.03
N ASN A 232 -29.37 9.25 11.77
CA ASN A 232 -27.98 8.94 11.52
C ASN A 232 -27.49 9.65 10.23
N PRO A 233 -26.29 10.27 10.26
CA PRO A 233 -25.83 11.10 9.13
C PRO A 233 -25.39 10.29 7.92
N PHE A 234 -25.04 9.01 8.08
CA PHE A 234 -24.56 8.15 6.99
C PHE A 234 -25.42 6.90 6.84
N CYS A 235 -25.33 6.31 5.66
CA CYS A 235 -25.90 5.00 5.38
C CYS A 235 -24.87 4.11 4.68
N SER A 236 -25.01 2.81 4.94
CA SER A 236 -24.22 1.73 4.34
C SER A 236 -25.15 0.89 3.48
N LEU A 237 -24.75 0.69 2.20
CA LEU A 237 -25.49 -0.13 1.25
C LEU A 237 -24.57 -1.20 0.67
N TYR A 238 -25.15 -2.37 0.45
CA TYR A 238 -24.51 -3.46 -0.29
C TYR A 238 -25.34 -3.72 -1.54
N ILE A 239 -24.74 -3.59 -2.71
CA ILE A 239 -25.40 -3.68 -3.99
C ILE A 239 -24.75 -4.78 -4.82
N ASP A 240 -25.57 -5.65 -5.40
CA ASP A 240 -25.13 -6.53 -6.47
C ASP A 240 -25.03 -5.71 -7.76
N CYS A 241 -23.82 -5.58 -8.29
CA CYS A 241 -23.57 -4.77 -9.48
C CYS A 241 -24.05 -5.44 -10.78
N GLU A 242 -24.20 -6.77 -10.79
CA GLU A 242 -24.62 -7.49 -12.00
C GLU A 242 -26.12 -7.41 -12.22
N HIS A 243 -26.90 -7.46 -11.14
CA HIS A 243 -28.36 -7.42 -11.21
C HIS A 243 -28.96 -6.07 -10.76
N GLU A 244 -28.10 -5.12 -10.32
CA GLU A 244 -28.53 -3.79 -9.84
C GLU A 244 -29.55 -3.88 -8.67
N GLU A 245 -29.32 -4.83 -7.75
CA GLU A 245 -30.20 -5.09 -6.61
C GLU A 245 -29.51 -4.76 -5.29
N VAL A 246 -30.27 -4.16 -4.34
CA VAL A 246 -29.80 -3.89 -2.98
C VAL A 246 -29.88 -5.16 -2.15
N LEU A 247 -28.73 -5.68 -1.73
CA LEU A 247 -28.61 -6.85 -0.86
C LEU A 247 -28.84 -6.51 0.61
N GLY A 248 -28.44 -5.32 1.02
CA GLY A 248 -28.58 -4.86 2.39
C GLY A 248 -28.33 -3.38 2.54
N GLU A 249 -29.00 -2.78 3.50
CA GLU A 249 -28.84 -1.36 3.85
C GLU A 249 -28.91 -1.18 5.36
N GLY A 250 -28.25 -0.16 5.89
CA GLY A 250 -28.30 0.17 7.30
C GLY A 250 -27.79 1.57 7.61
N PRO A 251 -28.25 2.16 8.73
CA PRO A 251 -27.75 3.43 9.20
C PRO A 251 -26.34 3.32 9.77
N LEU A 252 -25.54 4.37 9.62
CA LEU A 252 -24.25 4.52 10.26
C LEU A 252 -24.18 5.87 11.01
N PRO A 253 -23.78 5.85 12.29
CA PRO A 253 -23.65 7.07 13.08
C PRO A 253 -22.45 7.91 12.67
N VAL A 254 -21.44 7.31 12.06
CA VAL A 254 -20.23 7.96 11.58
C VAL A 254 -19.77 7.29 10.29
N PHE A 255 -18.99 8.03 9.50
CA PHE A 255 -18.30 7.46 8.34
C PHE A 255 -17.26 6.44 8.83
N ASN A 256 -17.40 5.19 8.45
CA ASN A 256 -16.64 4.07 8.99
C ASN A 256 -15.38 3.71 8.21
N TYR A 257 -15.02 4.50 7.20
CA TYR A 257 -13.75 4.40 6.49
C TYR A 257 -12.79 5.50 6.94
N ILE A 258 -11.55 5.14 7.20
CA ILE A 258 -10.46 6.02 7.56
C ILE A 258 -9.48 5.99 6.39
N ILE A 259 -9.36 7.10 5.66
CA ILE A 259 -8.54 7.21 4.44
C ILE A 259 -7.68 8.46 4.56
N PRO A 260 -6.66 8.45 5.42
CA PRO A 260 -5.78 9.61 5.56
C PRO A 260 -4.95 9.79 4.28
N ARG A 261 -4.78 11.04 3.86
CA ARG A 261 -4.01 11.44 2.68
C ARG A 261 -2.71 12.09 3.11
N TRP A 262 -1.57 11.55 2.70
CA TRP A 262 -0.28 12.08 3.12
C TRP A 262 -0.01 13.46 2.54
N ARG A 263 0.03 13.55 1.21
CA ARG A 263 0.11 14.85 0.52
C ARG A 263 -1.04 14.99 -0.44
N THR A 264 -1.81 16.05 -0.26
CA THR A 264 -2.93 16.37 -1.13
C THR A 264 -2.50 17.35 -2.21
N VAL A 265 -3.11 17.21 -3.37
CA VAL A 265 -3.01 18.17 -4.48
C VAL A 265 -4.42 18.69 -4.72
N SER A 266 -4.57 20.01 -4.82
CA SER A 266 -5.88 20.64 -5.06
C SER A 266 -6.56 20.01 -6.27
N SER A 267 -7.85 19.74 -6.16
CA SER A 267 -8.71 19.11 -7.16
C SER A 267 -8.59 17.58 -7.30
N PHE A 268 -7.66 16.93 -6.57
CA PHE A 268 -7.59 15.47 -6.55
C PHE A 268 -8.10 14.92 -5.22
N PRO A 269 -9.00 13.92 -5.24
CA PRO A 269 -9.45 13.26 -4.02
C PRO A 269 -8.41 12.30 -3.45
N GLN A 270 -7.45 11.86 -4.24
CA GLN A 270 -6.36 10.98 -3.82
C GLN A 270 -5.18 11.80 -3.28
N GLY A 271 -4.50 11.27 -2.28
CA GLY A 271 -3.20 11.76 -1.84
C GLY A 271 -2.06 11.01 -2.52
N PHE A 272 -0.84 11.43 -2.22
CA PHE A 272 0.38 10.85 -2.75
C PHE A 272 1.41 10.67 -1.64
N SER A 273 2.20 9.61 -1.73
CA SER A 273 3.37 9.45 -0.86
C SER A 273 4.53 10.31 -1.39
N PRO A 274 4.97 11.33 -0.66
CA PRO A 274 6.12 12.11 -1.08
C PRO A 274 7.40 11.27 -1.08
N ALA A 275 7.54 10.29 -0.18
CA ALA A 275 8.70 9.41 -0.14
C ALA A 275 8.78 8.56 -1.40
N ALA A 276 7.68 7.91 -1.79
CA ALA A 276 7.65 7.05 -2.97
C ALA A 276 7.71 7.83 -4.27
N ILE A 277 6.91 8.89 -4.43
CA ILE A 277 6.84 9.65 -5.69
C ILE A 277 8.13 10.39 -5.96
N ASN A 278 8.73 11.04 -4.95
CA ASN A 278 9.97 11.79 -5.15
C ASN A 278 11.17 10.87 -5.44
N SER A 279 11.19 9.68 -4.84
CA SER A 279 12.27 8.71 -5.06
C SER A 279 12.10 7.84 -6.30
N LEU A 280 10.92 7.83 -6.94
CA LEU A 280 10.65 6.96 -8.08
C LEU A 280 11.66 7.11 -9.24
N PRO A 281 12.09 8.33 -9.65
CA PRO A 281 13.14 8.49 -10.65
C PRO A 281 14.48 7.86 -10.22
N ASP A 282 14.86 8.03 -8.95
CA ASP A 282 16.10 7.49 -8.40
C ASP A 282 16.05 5.97 -8.31
N VAL A 283 14.87 5.42 -7.97
CA VAL A 283 14.67 3.97 -7.96
C VAL A 283 14.79 3.36 -9.36
N ARG A 284 14.21 3.99 -10.39
CA ARG A 284 14.39 3.55 -11.79
C ARG A 284 15.88 3.56 -12.19
N MET A 285 16.59 4.62 -11.81
CA MET A 285 18.02 4.73 -12.05
C MET A 285 18.80 3.65 -11.29
N LEU A 286 18.47 3.38 -10.04
CA LEU A 286 19.08 2.32 -9.23
C LEU A 286 18.95 0.95 -9.89
N GLN A 287 17.76 0.59 -10.36
CA GLN A 287 17.52 -0.69 -11.03
C GLN A 287 18.35 -0.80 -12.33
N SER A 288 18.39 0.27 -13.13
CA SER A 288 19.19 0.31 -14.36
C SER A 288 20.69 0.18 -14.08
N LEU A 289 21.20 0.91 -13.07
CA LEU A 289 22.60 0.80 -12.66
C LEU A 289 22.94 -0.58 -12.11
N ALA A 290 22.07 -1.17 -11.30
CA ALA A 290 22.26 -2.51 -10.77
C ALA A 290 22.38 -3.55 -11.88
N ARG A 291 21.50 -3.47 -12.90
CA ARG A 291 21.56 -4.33 -14.09
C ARG A 291 22.85 -4.18 -14.87
N ILE A 292 23.25 -2.94 -15.18
CA ILE A 292 24.48 -2.65 -15.90
C ILE A 292 25.70 -3.18 -15.14
N LEU A 293 25.75 -3.00 -13.82
CA LEU A 293 26.85 -3.48 -12.98
C LEU A 293 26.91 -5.01 -12.93
N LEU A 294 25.77 -5.70 -12.90
CA LEU A 294 25.71 -7.15 -12.99
C LEU A 294 26.24 -7.64 -14.34
N GLU A 295 25.79 -7.06 -15.45
CA GLU A 295 26.26 -7.39 -16.79
C GLU A 295 27.77 -7.13 -16.95
N GLN A 296 28.27 -6.03 -16.38
CA GLN A 296 29.74 -5.76 -16.39
C GLN A 296 30.50 -6.73 -15.49
N GLY A 297 29.91 -7.13 -14.35
CA GLY A 297 30.48 -8.15 -13.47
C GLY A 297 30.58 -9.51 -14.16
N GLU A 298 29.56 -9.92 -14.87
CA GLU A 298 29.58 -11.16 -15.70
C GLU A 298 30.67 -11.11 -16.77
N LYS A 299 30.78 -9.98 -17.52
CA LYS A 299 31.84 -9.77 -18.49
C LYS A 299 33.22 -9.75 -17.85
N ALA A 300 33.36 -9.28 -16.63
CA ALA A 300 34.65 -9.29 -15.93
C ALA A 300 35.09 -10.68 -15.52
N VAL A 301 34.13 -11.57 -15.19
CA VAL A 301 34.39 -12.98 -14.80
C VAL A 301 34.58 -13.86 -16.04
N ASP A 302 33.73 -13.67 -17.05
CA ASP A 302 33.77 -14.44 -18.31
C ASP A 302 33.83 -13.47 -19.52
N ALA A 303 35.03 -12.89 -19.73
CA ALA A 303 35.24 -11.88 -20.74
C ALA A 303 35.01 -12.44 -22.15
N PRO A 304 34.27 -11.73 -23.03
CA PRO A 304 34.16 -12.07 -24.45
C PRO A 304 35.52 -12.10 -25.09
N MET A 305 35.76 -13.10 -25.91
CA MET A 305 37.02 -13.28 -26.63
C MET A 305 36.80 -13.11 -28.10
N PHE A 306 37.69 -12.36 -28.73
CA PHE A 306 37.80 -12.28 -30.19
C PHE A 306 38.92 -13.21 -30.64
N ALA A 307 38.57 -14.14 -31.50
CA ALA A 307 39.55 -15.10 -32.08
C ALA A 307 39.59 -14.95 -33.60
N ARG A 308 40.79 -15.01 -34.20
CA ARG A 308 40.92 -15.05 -35.65
C ARG A 308 40.54 -16.45 -36.15
N GLY A 309 39.43 -16.54 -36.89
CA GLY A 309 38.89 -17.80 -37.38
C GLY A 309 39.82 -18.62 -38.27
N GLU A 310 40.80 -17.96 -38.90
CA GLU A 310 41.81 -18.61 -39.75
C GLU A 310 42.86 -19.42 -38.95
N ILE A 311 43.00 -19.13 -37.64
CA ILE A 311 44.02 -19.73 -36.77
C ILE A 311 43.47 -20.90 -35.96
N PHE A 312 42.17 -20.97 -35.81
CA PHE A 312 41.52 -22.04 -35.02
C PHE A 312 40.86 -23.06 -35.94
N ARG A 313 41.21 -24.34 -35.76
CA ARG A 313 40.58 -25.45 -36.51
C ARG A 313 39.19 -25.77 -36.05
N ASP A 314 38.96 -25.62 -34.73
CA ASP A 314 37.71 -25.93 -34.06
C ASP A 314 37.30 -24.80 -33.10
N ALA A 315 36.11 -24.95 -32.45
CA ALA A 315 35.64 -24.03 -31.43
C ALA A 315 36.63 -23.94 -30.26
N VAL A 316 36.87 -22.72 -29.75
CA VAL A 316 37.73 -22.49 -28.58
C VAL A 316 37.11 -23.13 -27.31
N ASN A 317 37.83 -24.12 -26.74
CA ASN A 317 37.39 -24.78 -25.53
C ASN A 317 37.75 -23.96 -24.29
N ARG A 318 36.75 -23.45 -23.57
CA ARG A 318 36.91 -22.55 -22.40
C ARG A 318 36.73 -23.24 -21.04
N TYR A 319 36.47 -24.54 -20.99
CA TYR A 319 36.33 -25.25 -19.71
C TYR A 319 37.70 -25.71 -19.17
N ALA A 320 37.80 -25.87 -17.86
CA ALA A 320 39.00 -26.30 -17.16
C ALA A 320 39.53 -27.63 -17.73
N GLY A 321 40.78 -27.65 -18.21
CA GLY A 321 41.40 -28.82 -18.86
C GLY A 321 41.06 -28.99 -20.34
N GLY A 322 40.31 -28.06 -20.95
CA GLY A 322 40.00 -28.08 -22.38
C GLY A 322 41.25 -27.86 -23.25
N MET A 323 41.39 -28.66 -24.30
CA MET A 323 42.44 -28.45 -25.33
C MET A 323 41.85 -27.77 -26.56
N THR A 324 42.49 -26.72 -27.03
CA THR A 324 42.18 -26.05 -28.30
C THR A 324 43.39 -26.16 -29.24
N TYR A 325 43.18 -26.69 -30.44
CA TYR A 325 44.22 -26.80 -31.44
C TYR A 325 44.28 -25.52 -32.28
N VAL A 326 45.51 -25.00 -32.45
CA VAL A 326 45.76 -23.69 -33.11
C VAL A 326 46.82 -23.92 -34.19
N ASP A 327 46.58 -23.43 -35.41
CA ASP A 327 47.56 -23.38 -36.47
C ASP A 327 48.25 -22.01 -36.47
N LEU A 328 49.48 -21.97 -35.96
CA LEU A 328 50.29 -20.75 -35.89
C LEU A 328 51.43 -20.81 -36.91
N GLU A 329 51.67 -19.74 -37.64
CA GLU A 329 52.89 -19.54 -38.44
C GLU A 329 54.12 -19.23 -37.56
N ALA A 330 55.30 -19.43 -38.04
CA ALA A 330 56.53 -19.43 -37.25
C ALA A 330 56.80 -18.12 -36.47
N ASP A 331 56.25 -17.00 -36.88
CA ASP A 331 56.40 -15.68 -36.22
C ASP A 331 55.17 -15.24 -35.42
N GLN A 332 54.09 -16.05 -35.32
CA GLN A 332 52.84 -15.68 -34.64
C GLN A 332 52.81 -16.20 -33.21
N LYS A 333 52.37 -15.35 -32.28
CA LYS A 333 52.14 -15.74 -30.87
C LYS A 333 50.68 -16.01 -30.63
N ILE A 334 50.35 -16.96 -29.75
CA ILE A 334 48.98 -17.26 -29.36
C ILE A 334 48.24 -16.02 -28.85
N GLN A 335 48.97 -15.08 -28.22
CA GLN A 335 48.42 -13.82 -27.73
C GLN A 335 47.92 -12.89 -28.85
N ASP A 336 48.43 -13.03 -30.07
CA ASP A 336 48.01 -12.25 -31.24
C ASP A 336 46.78 -12.86 -31.94
N ALA A 337 46.47 -14.11 -31.60
CA ALA A 337 45.35 -14.86 -32.15
C ALA A 337 44.06 -14.71 -31.33
N ILE A 338 44.18 -14.41 -30.04
CA ILE A 338 43.06 -14.27 -29.12
C ILE A 338 43.21 -12.90 -28.44
N MET A 339 42.16 -12.08 -28.54
CA MET A 339 42.03 -10.82 -27.83
C MET A 339 40.81 -10.91 -26.90
N THR A 340 41.05 -10.77 -25.62
CA THR A 340 39.95 -10.55 -24.63
C THR A 340 39.48 -9.11 -24.70
N GLU A 341 38.18 -8.89 -24.68
CA GLU A 341 37.64 -7.56 -24.54
C GLU A 341 38.18 -6.92 -23.25
N PRO A 342 38.82 -5.74 -23.31
CA PRO A 342 39.36 -5.11 -22.13
C PRO A 342 38.22 -4.75 -21.19
N THR A 343 38.24 -5.29 -19.98
CA THR A 343 37.28 -4.96 -18.94
C THR A 343 37.41 -3.49 -18.57
N SER A 344 36.33 -2.72 -18.72
CA SER A 344 36.37 -1.29 -18.46
C SER A 344 36.65 -0.99 -17.00
N SER A 345 37.47 0.02 -16.70
CA SER A 345 37.76 0.53 -15.35
C SER A 345 36.57 1.23 -14.70
N GLY A 346 35.38 1.24 -15.34
CA GLY A 346 34.18 1.93 -14.87
C GLY A 346 33.43 1.23 -13.76
N LEU A 347 33.80 0.02 -13.34
CA LEU A 347 33.09 -0.73 -12.33
C LEU A 347 33.07 -0.01 -10.95
N SER A 348 34.22 0.54 -10.53
CA SER A 348 34.33 1.29 -9.28
C SER A 348 33.48 2.56 -9.30
N PHE A 349 33.52 3.31 -10.39
CA PHE A 349 32.68 4.50 -10.59
C PHE A 349 31.18 4.15 -10.58
N GLY A 350 30.80 3.06 -11.24
CA GLY A 350 29.42 2.59 -11.22
C GLY A 350 28.94 2.18 -9.81
N MET A 351 29.82 1.58 -9.00
CA MET A 351 29.51 1.24 -7.61
C MET A 351 29.35 2.50 -6.73
N GLU A 352 30.19 3.53 -6.93
CA GLU A 352 30.04 4.82 -6.26
C GLU A 352 28.73 5.50 -6.63
N MET A 353 28.41 5.60 -7.93
CA MET A 353 27.11 6.12 -8.38
C MET A 353 25.93 5.37 -7.77
N LYS A 354 25.98 4.04 -7.74
CA LYS A 354 24.95 3.21 -7.14
C LYS A 354 24.77 3.56 -5.65
N GLN A 355 25.87 3.78 -4.92
CA GLN A 355 25.80 4.18 -3.51
C GLN A 355 25.21 5.58 -3.34
N ASP A 356 25.56 6.53 -4.20
CA ASP A 356 24.99 7.88 -4.17
C ASP A 356 23.46 7.86 -4.41
N VAL A 357 23.00 7.08 -5.39
CA VAL A 357 21.55 6.91 -5.63
C VAL A 357 20.85 6.26 -4.44
N ARG A 358 21.46 5.26 -3.80
CA ARG A 358 20.91 4.69 -2.56
C ARG A 358 20.83 5.73 -1.44
N ASN A 359 21.79 6.64 -1.34
CA ASN A 359 21.76 7.72 -0.35
C ASN A 359 20.60 8.70 -0.61
N LEU A 360 20.30 9.03 -1.87
CA LEU A 360 19.14 9.86 -2.24
C LEU A 360 17.82 9.17 -1.86
N ILE A 361 17.70 7.88 -2.16
CA ILE A 361 16.54 7.08 -1.76
C ILE A 361 16.43 7.01 -0.22
N ALA A 362 17.54 6.79 0.48
CA ALA A 362 17.57 6.78 1.94
C ALA A 362 17.12 8.12 2.54
N GLU A 363 17.46 9.23 1.92
CA GLU A 363 17.01 10.57 2.33
C GLU A 363 15.50 10.75 2.10
N ALA A 364 14.98 10.33 0.94
CA ALA A 364 13.56 10.39 0.63
C ALA A 364 12.69 9.58 1.60
N PHE A 365 13.18 8.41 2.05
CA PHE A 365 12.55 7.57 3.06
C PHE A 365 12.99 7.90 4.50
N LEU A 366 13.71 8.97 4.73
CA LEU A 366 14.16 9.46 6.04
C LEU A 366 15.04 8.46 6.83
N LEU A 367 15.64 7.48 6.17
CA LEU A 367 16.44 6.45 6.86
C LEU A 367 17.61 7.04 7.63
N ASN A 368 18.27 8.07 7.09
CA ASN A 368 19.40 8.76 7.72
C ASN A 368 19.01 9.46 9.04
N LYS A 369 17.73 9.76 9.22
CA LYS A 369 17.18 10.36 10.43
C LYS A 369 16.69 9.31 11.43
N ILE A 370 16.27 8.15 10.93
CA ILE A 370 15.73 7.04 11.72
C ILE A 370 16.86 6.19 12.32
N MET A 371 17.92 5.93 11.56
CA MET A 371 19.03 5.12 12.01
C MET A 371 19.99 5.93 12.89
N LEU A 372 20.02 5.59 14.18
CA LEU A 372 21.03 6.11 15.09
C LEU A 372 22.40 5.51 14.72
N PRO A 373 23.43 6.33 14.45
CA PRO A 373 24.75 5.78 14.18
C PRO A 373 25.28 5.01 15.39
N PRO A 374 26.01 3.91 15.17
CA PRO A 374 26.45 2.97 16.22
C PRO A 374 27.50 3.51 17.19
N GLN A 375 27.92 4.77 17.06
CA GLN A 375 28.90 5.36 17.94
C GLN A 375 28.33 5.67 19.33
N GLN A 376 29.11 5.39 20.38
CA GLN A 376 28.78 5.76 21.77
C GLN A 376 28.58 7.27 21.87
N LYS A 377 27.37 7.70 22.26
CA LYS A 377 26.99 9.10 22.42
C LYS A 377 26.57 9.38 23.84
N THR A 378 26.70 10.64 24.23
CA THR A 378 26.21 11.10 25.52
C THR A 378 24.66 11.08 25.54
N ALA A 379 24.09 10.94 26.72
CA ALA A 379 22.63 10.97 26.91
C ALA A 379 22.01 12.24 26.33
N PHE A 380 22.72 13.37 26.41
CA PHE A 380 22.27 14.65 25.83
C PHE A 380 22.22 14.63 24.31
N GLU A 381 23.20 14.06 23.63
CA GLU A 381 23.20 13.93 22.16
C GLU A 381 22.11 12.99 21.69
N THR A 382 21.83 11.94 22.44
CA THR A 382 20.71 11.01 22.15
C THR A 382 19.37 11.71 22.27
N GLN A 383 19.18 12.54 23.31
CA GLN A 383 17.96 13.31 23.50
C GLN A 383 17.78 14.38 22.43
N ALA A 384 18.83 15.13 22.09
CA ALA A 384 18.78 16.14 21.03
C ALA A 384 18.41 15.53 19.66
N ARG A 385 18.93 14.35 19.33
CA ARG A 385 18.57 13.63 18.10
C ARG A 385 17.15 13.09 18.12
N LEU A 386 16.67 12.59 19.25
CA LEU A 386 15.28 12.20 19.40
C LEU A 386 14.33 13.38 19.16
N GLU A 387 14.69 14.58 19.62
CA GLU A 387 13.92 15.79 19.33
C GLU A 387 14.01 16.21 17.87
N GLU A 388 15.19 16.13 17.26
CA GLU A 388 15.38 16.40 15.83
C GLU A 388 14.56 15.41 14.98
N TYR A 389 14.60 14.13 15.33
CA TYR A 389 13.81 13.09 14.72
C TYR A 389 12.29 13.35 14.83
N ARG A 390 11.82 13.70 16.04
CA ARG A 390 10.41 14.07 16.25
C ARG A 390 10.01 15.27 15.41
N ARG A 391 10.85 16.31 15.34
CA ARG A 391 10.59 17.49 14.48
C ARG A 391 10.56 17.13 13.00
N ALA A 392 11.37 16.19 12.55
CA ALA A 392 11.38 15.76 11.16
C ALA A 392 10.12 14.95 10.79
N ILE A 393 9.48 14.29 11.75
CA ILE A 393 8.30 13.45 11.53
C ILE A 393 6.99 14.20 11.78
N LEU A 394 6.98 15.23 12.62
CA LEU A 394 5.78 16.04 12.87
C LEU A 394 5.02 16.45 11.59
N PRO A 395 5.66 16.86 10.48
CA PRO A 395 4.95 17.17 9.24
C PRO A 395 4.22 15.98 8.61
N PHE A 396 4.57 14.75 9.02
CA PHE A 396 3.95 13.52 8.49
C PHE A 396 2.79 13.06 9.37
N THR A 397 2.82 13.33 10.67
CA THR A 397 1.74 12.93 11.59
C THR A 397 0.55 13.88 11.54
N GLY A 398 0.79 15.17 11.31
CA GLY A 398 -0.27 16.18 11.25
C GLY A 398 -1.40 15.89 10.24
N PRO A 399 -1.09 15.49 8.98
CA PRO A 399 -2.13 15.10 8.03
C PRO A 399 -2.96 13.89 8.49
N ILE A 400 -2.35 12.91 9.16
CA ILE A 400 -3.06 11.73 9.66
C ILE A 400 -4.03 12.11 10.79
N GLU A 401 -3.60 13.01 11.67
CA GLU A 401 -4.42 13.49 12.80
C GLU A 401 -5.60 14.37 12.35
N SER A 402 -5.48 15.01 11.19
CA SER A 402 -6.51 15.92 10.67
C SER A 402 -7.61 15.23 9.85
N GLU A 403 -7.37 14.03 9.36
CA GLU A 403 -8.28 13.24 8.53
C GLU A 403 -8.75 11.95 9.22
#